data_5588c777914e275433094f3ec2a49e85
#
_entry.id   5588c777914e275433094f3ec2a49e85
#
_cell.length_a   1.000
_cell.length_b   1.000
_cell.length_c   1.000
_cell.angle_alpha   90.00
_cell.angle_beta   90.00
_cell.angle_gamma   90.00
#
_symmetry.space_group_name_H-M   'P 1'
#
loop_
_entity.id
_entity.type
_entity.pdbx_description
1 polymer ?
#
loop_
_entity_poly.entity_id
_entity_poly.type
_entity_poly.pdbx_seq_one_letter_code
_entity_poly.pdbx_strand_id
1 'polypeptide(L)'
;MLIALWLGAHATAAATVTTIRFSLDRAIDGAAAPFVLAASKGLFRTENINVTMDSAAGSQDAIRRVAAGEADIALADINALIRYRDREDAVPVKAVFVFYDKAPYAMIARKSRGIVTMADIQGKTVGLVEGDLAMRLWPAVAKLNGIKSDKVKIEKLSPAVREPMLSAGQVDAVSGFSFLSAINLRNRGVPANDLVVLRLADFGSEVYGHALIVNPTFAANHPDAVKAFLRATIAGVKLTLKDPSKAIDDVLAKMDGASRDLELERLRASIADNIVTDEVKRNGIGGIEAKRFAAALDQIADDFEFRQRPSLADIFDEGFLPAAGARKIN
;
A
#
# COMPACT_ATOMS: atom_id res chain seq x y z
N MET A 1 30.97 64.77 -14.64
CA MET A 1 30.72 63.38 -15.11
C MET A 1 30.25 62.59 -13.90
N LEU A 2 28.93 62.46 -13.71
CA LEU A 2 28.33 61.74 -12.58
C LEU A 2 28.00 60.29 -13.05
N ILE A 3 28.64 59.29 -12.43
CA ILE A 3 28.38 57.89 -12.66
C ILE A 3 27.24 57.47 -11.68
N ALA A 4 26.05 57.22 -12.21
CA ALA A 4 24.95 56.68 -11.45
C ALA A 4 25.14 55.15 -11.32
N LEU A 5 25.44 54.66 -10.11
CA LEU A 5 25.42 53.22 -9.78
C LEU A 5 23.94 52.78 -9.68
N TRP A 6 23.52 51.92 -10.60
CA TRP A 6 22.27 51.16 -10.49
C TRP A 6 22.51 49.94 -9.58
N LEU A 7 22.02 49.98 -8.34
CA LEU A 7 21.88 48.83 -7.49
C LEU A 7 20.61 48.08 -7.91
N GLY A 8 20.77 47.01 -8.67
CA GLY A 8 19.71 46.08 -9.00
C GLY A 8 19.29 45.30 -7.74
N ALA A 9 18.14 45.64 -7.17
CA ALA A 9 17.51 44.85 -6.12
C ALA A 9 17.03 43.54 -6.75
N HIS A 10 17.75 42.44 -6.52
CA HIS A 10 17.24 41.10 -6.80
C HIS A 10 16.19 40.77 -5.74
N ALA A 11 14.92 40.96 -6.10
CA ALA A 11 13.82 40.44 -5.30
C ALA A 11 13.88 38.88 -5.38
N THR A 12 14.36 38.25 -4.33
CA THR A 12 14.20 36.82 -4.15
C THR A 12 12.70 36.57 -3.96
N ALA A 13 12.04 36.07 -5.00
CA ALA A 13 10.68 35.58 -4.87
C ALA A 13 10.68 34.51 -3.79
N ALA A 14 10.00 34.76 -2.68
CA ALA A 14 9.78 33.74 -1.67
C ALA A 14 9.08 32.56 -2.35
N ALA A 15 9.71 31.38 -2.36
CA ALA A 15 9.11 30.21 -2.92
C ALA A 15 7.80 29.93 -2.19
N THR A 16 6.69 29.97 -2.92
CA THR A 16 5.36 29.72 -2.35
C THR A 16 5.29 28.26 -1.90
N VAL A 17 4.98 28.03 -0.63
CA VAL A 17 4.82 26.67 -0.07
C VAL A 17 3.60 26.01 -0.71
N THR A 18 3.83 24.92 -1.43
CA THR A 18 2.72 24.15 -2.05
C THR A 18 2.05 23.29 -1.01
N THR A 19 0.72 23.36 -0.91
CA THR A 19 -0.08 22.46 -0.06
C THR A 19 -0.49 21.23 -0.84
N ILE A 20 -0.32 20.05 -0.25
CA ILE A 20 -0.70 18.74 -0.81
C ILE A 20 -1.76 18.12 0.10
N ARG A 21 -2.91 17.77 -0.48
CA ARG A 21 -3.95 16.98 0.17
C ARG A 21 -3.61 15.50 -0.06
N PHE A 22 -3.14 14.84 1.00
CA PHE A 22 -2.76 13.43 0.97
C PHE A 22 -3.83 12.56 1.64
N SER A 23 -4.30 11.52 0.96
CA SER A 23 -5.28 10.58 1.46
C SER A 23 -4.67 9.19 1.67
N LEU A 24 -4.76 8.68 2.89
CA LEU A 24 -4.52 7.26 3.16
C LEU A 24 -5.72 6.42 2.68
N ASP A 25 -5.51 5.16 2.33
CA ASP A 25 -6.59 4.26 1.92
C ASP A 25 -7.46 3.74 3.08
N ARG A 26 -7.07 4.02 4.33
CA ARG A 26 -7.78 3.62 5.56
C ARG A 26 -7.39 4.52 6.73
N ALA A 27 -8.07 4.34 7.86
CA ALA A 27 -7.72 4.99 9.11
C ALA A 27 -6.25 4.74 9.49
N ILE A 28 -5.63 5.71 10.15
CA ILE A 28 -4.26 5.63 10.65
C ILE A 28 -4.13 4.41 11.56
N ASP A 29 -3.11 3.59 11.30
CA ASP A 29 -2.66 2.47 12.12
C ASP A 29 -1.12 2.45 12.14
N GLY A 30 -0.52 1.45 12.80
CA GLY A 30 0.94 1.33 12.90
C GLY A 30 1.66 1.32 11.55
N ALA A 31 1.05 0.79 10.50
CA ALA A 31 1.65 0.74 9.16
C ALA A 31 1.74 2.13 8.48
N ALA A 32 0.98 3.13 8.97
CA ALA A 32 1.06 4.51 8.48
C ALA A 32 2.25 5.31 9.07
N ALA A 33 3.04 4.71 9.97
CA ALA A 33 4.14 5.39 10.67
C ALA A 33 5.08 6.20 9.75
N PRO A 34 5.51 5.73 8.56
CA PRO A 34 6.38 6.54 7.70
C PRO A 34 5.80 7.90 7.31
N PHE A 35 4.50 7.97 7.03
CA PHE A 35 3.81 9.20 6.65
C PHE A 35 3.56 10.09 7.88
N VAL A 36 3.16 9.49 9.00
CA VAL A 36 2.94 10.21 10.26
C VAL A 36 4.25 10.84 10.74
N LEU A 37 5.38 10.11 10.69
CA LEU A 37 6.70 10.65 11.02
C LEU A 37 7.12 11.76 10.07
N ALA A 38 6.91 11.58 8.76
CA ALA A 38 7.23 12.63 7.80
C ALA A 38 6.51 13.95 8.14
N ALA A 39 5.27 13.88 8.62
CA ALA A 39 4.50 15.03 9.06
C ALA A 39 5.00 15.56 10.43
N SER A 40 5.07 14.71 11.46
CA SER A 40 5.39 15.12 12.84
C SER A 40 6.81 15.63 13.00
N LYS A 41 7.78 15.05 12.28
CA LYS A 41 9.19 15.51 12.29
C LYS A 41 9.46 16.65 11.31
N GLY A 42 8.43 17.16 10.64
CA GLY A 42 8.55 18.30 9.74
C GLY A 42 9.28 18.02 8.43
N LEU A 43 9.41 16.74 8.02
CA LEU A 43 10.13 16.38 6.79
C LEU A 43 9.47 16.97 5.53
N PHE A 44 8.14 17.07 5.50
CA PHE A 44 7.44 17.76 4.42
C PHE A 44 7.80 19.24 4.38
N ARG A 45 7.90 19.91 5.54
CA ARG A 45 8.26 21.32 5.63
C ARG A 45 9.72 21.59 5.19
N THR A 46 10.64 20.66 5.49
CA THR A 46 12.04 20.78 5.01
C THR A 46 12.15 20.69 3.49
N GLU A 47 11.16 20.06 2.83
CA GLU A 47 11.02 19.99 1.38
C GLU A 47 10.16 21.14 0.80
N ASN A 48 9.87 22.17 1.60
CA ASN A 48 9.07 23.34 1.24
C ASN A 48 7.65 23.00 0.75
N ILE A 49 7.04 21.95 1.32
CA ILE A 49 5.64 21.58 1.10
C ILE A 49 4.88 21.51 2.43
N ASN A 50 3.58 21.80 2.38
CA ASN A 50 2.65 21.56 3.47
C ASN A 50 1.76 20.37 3.11
N VAL A 51 1.55 19.43 4.04
CA VAL A 51 0.75 18.23 3.77
C VAL A 51 -0.38 18.14 4.79
N THR A 52 -1.62 18.11 4.28
CA THR A 52 -2.78 17.69 5.06
C THR A 52 -3.05 16.22 4.79
N MET A 53 -3.35 15.45 5.85
CA MET A 53 -3.54 14.01 5.75
C MET A 53 -4.93 13.63 6.25
N ASP A 54 -5.66 12.88 5.44
CA ASP A 54 -6.94 12.28 5.80
C ASP A 54 -7.00 10.79 5.40
N SER A 55 -8.15 10.15 5.57
CA SER A 55 -8.36 8.74 5.27
C SER A 55 -9.55 8.54 4.34
N ALA A 56 -9.37 7.70 3.34
CA ALA A 56 -10.41 7.20 2.46
C ALA A 56 -11.03 5.89 2.99
N ALA A 57 -12.14 5.49 2.41
CA ALA A 57 -12.83 4.24 2.71
C ALA A 57 -12.34 3.08 1.81
N GLY A 58 -11.04 2.89 1.71
CA GLY A 58 -10.39 1.88 0.88
C GLY A 58 -9.75 2.45 -0.38
N SER A 59 -8.96 1.61 -1.06
CA SER A 59 -8.19 2.03 -2.24
C SER A 59 -9.06 2.52 -3.40
N GLN A 60 -10.27 1.96 -3.58
CA GLN A 60 -11.19 2.43 -4.63
C GLN A 60 -11.66 3.87 -4.37
N ASP A 61 -11.99 4.21 -3.10
CA ASP A 61 -12.35 5.56 -2.72
C ASP A 61 -11.15 6.52 -2.83
N ALA A 62 -9.96 6.08 -2.40
CA ALA A 62 -8.73 6.87 -2.56
C ALA A 62 -8.45 7.22 -4.03
N ILE A 63 -8.59 6.23 -4.95
CA ILE A 63 -8.44 6.44 -6.39
C ILE A 63 -9.50 7.43 -6.92
N ARG A 64 -10.77 7.26 -6.52
CA ARG A 64 -11.86 8.16 -6.90
C ARG A 64 -11.57 9.60 -6.48
N ARG A 65 -11.11 9.81 -5.23
CA ARG A 65 -10.79 11.14 -4.68
C ARG A 65 -9.66 11.81 -5.43
N VAL A 66 -8.62 11.05 -5.80
CA VAL A 66 -7.52 11.55 -6.63
C VAL A 66 -8.02 11.88 -8.04
N ALA A 67 -8.81 11.02 -8.66
CA ALA A 67 -9.38 11.25 -9.98
C ALA A 67 -10.28 12.50 -10.03
N ALA A 68 -11.08 12.72 -8.97
CA ALA A 68 -11.95 13.88 -8.84
C ALA A 68 -11.21 15.18 -8.43
N GLY A 69 -9.91 15.11 -8.09
CA GLY A 69 -9.17 16.25 -7.56
C GLY A 69 -9.54 16.62 -6.12
N GLU A 70 -10.22 15.75 -5.39
CA GLU A 70 -10.51 15.88 -3.96
C GLU A 70 -9.25 15.64 -3.10
N ALA A 71 -8.35 14.78 -3.58
CA ALA A 71 -6.99 14.59 -3.07
C ALA A 71 -5.97 14.80 -4.20
N ASP A 72 -4.77 15.29 -3.86
CA ASP A 72 -3.69 15.52 -4.82
C ASP A 72 -2.83 14.27 -4.97
N ILE A 73 -2.56 13.60 -3.85
CA ILE A 73 -1.85 12.32 -3.76
C ILE A 73 -2.65 11.39 -2.85
N ALA A 74 -2.64 10.10 -3.13
CA ALA A 74 -3.17 9.10 -2.20
C ALA A 74 -2.31 7.85 -2.14
N LEU A 75 -2.40 7.13 -1.01
CA LEU A 75 -1.95 5.75 -0.91
C LEU A 75 -3.10 4.84 -1.37
N ALA A 76 -2.87 4.03 -2.38
CA ALA A 76 -3.87 3.11 -2.89
C ALA A 76 -3.22 1.86 -3.47
N ASP A 77 -3.95 0.75 -3.50
CA ASP A 77 -3.50 -0.47 -4.11
C ASP A 77 -3.34 -0.31 -5.63
N ILE A 78 -2.15 -0.64 -6.16
CA ILE A 78 -1.85 -0.48 -7.58
C ILE A 78 -2.70 -1.42 -8.46
N ASN A 79 -3.15 -2.56 -7.93
CA ASN A 79 -3.98 -3.50 -8.68
C ASN A 79 -5.43 -2.98 -8.80
N ALA A 80 -5.89 -2.19 -7.82
CA ALA A 80 -7.14 -1.45 -7.93
C ALA A 80 -7.00 -0.31 -8.96
N LEU A 81 -5.86 0.38 -8.99
CA LEU A 81 -5.57 1.39 -10.01
C LEU A 81 -5.54 0.79 -11.42
N ILE A 82 -4.89 -0.36 -11.63
CA ILE A 82 -4.86 -1.06 -12.92
C ILE A 82 -6.29 -1.32 -13.42
N ARG A 83 -7.18 -1.85 -12.57
CA ARG A 83 -8.58 -2.12 -12.92
C ARG A 83 -9.38 -0.83 -13.16
N TYR A 84 -9.12 0.22 -12.37
CA TYR A 84 -9.75 1.53 -12.59
C TYR A 84 -9.34 2.12 -13.94
N ARG A 85 -8.07 2.05 -14.31
CA ARG A 85 -7.50 2.59 -15.55
C ARG A 85 -8.00 1.91 -16.82
N ASP A 86 -8.52 0.68 -16.71
CA ASP A 86 -9.12 -0.06 -17.84
C ASP A 86 -10.55 0.42 -18.17
N ARG A 87 -11.15 1.27 -17.36
CA ARG A 87 -12.47 1.85 -17.64
C ARG A 87 -12.36 2.89 -18.76
N GLU A 88 -13.43 3.01 -19.55
CA GLU A 88 -13.50 3.95 -20.69
C GLU A 88 -13.38 5.41 -20.25
N ASP A 89 -14.01 5.74 -19.10
CA ASP A 89 -14.10 7.07 -18.53
C ASP A 89 -13.00 7.35 -17.49
N ALA A 90 -11.96 6.49 -17.40
CA ALA A 90 -10.95 6.62 -16.37
C ALA A 90 -10.08 7.88 -16.56
N VAL A 91 -10.04 8.72 -15.53
CA VAL A 91 -9.03 9.79 -15.45
C VAL A 91 -7.64 9.15 -15.42
N PRO A 92 -6.62 9.69 -16.14
CA PRO A 92 -5.30 9.10 -16.25
C PRO A 92 -4.43 9.26 -14.99
N VAL A 93 -4.99 8.87 -13.84
CA VAL A 93 -4.24 8.75 -12.58
C VAL A 93 -3.13 7.74 -12.74
N LYS A 94 -1.93 8.06 -12.26
CA LYS A 94 -0.76 7.16 -12.27
C LYS A 94 -0.21 6.99 -10.87
N ALA A 95 0.39 5.84 -10.64
CA ALA A 95 1.28 5.63 -9.52
C ALA A 95 2.64 6.28 -9.81
N VAL A 96 3.27 6.83 -8.79
CA VAL A 96 4.59 7.49 -8.88
C VAL A 96 5.60 6.91 -7.90
N PHE A 97 5.15 6.00 -7.02
CA PHE A 97 6.01 5.37 -6.01
C PHE A 97 5.30 4.12 -5.44
N VAL A 98 5.92 2.96 -5.53
CA VAL A 98 5.43 1.74 -4.87
C VAL A 98 5.86 1.73 -3.42
N PHE A 99 4.90 1.80 -2.51
CA PHE A 99 5.14 1.81 -1.07
C PHE A 99 5.25 0.40 -0.49
N TYR A 100 4.34 -0.50 -0.88
CA TYR A 100 4.43 -1.93 -0.57
C TYR A 100 4.90 -2.70 -1.78
N ASP A 101 6.17 -3.09 -1.77
CA ASP A 101 6.78 -3.89 -2.84
C ASP A 101 6.07 -5.23 -3.00
N LYS A 102 5.81 -5.95 -1.90
CA LYS A 102 4.93 -7.10 -1.88
C LYS A 102 3.54 -6.69 -1.40
N ALA A 103 2.50 -7.13 -2.12
CA ALA A 103 1.13 -6.92 -1.70
C ALA A 103 0.86 -7.59 -0.33
N PRO A 104 0.12 -6.92 0.58
CA PRO A 104 -0.09 -7.46 1.93
C PRO A 104 -1.11 -8.60 1.99
N TYR A 105 -1.51 -9.15 0.87
CA TYR A 105 -2.55 -10.18 0.82
C TYR A 105 -2.08 -11.50 1.40
N ALA A 106 -2.93 -12.09 2.25
CA ALA A 106 -2.69 -13.38 2.86
C ALA A 106 -4.01 -14.15 3.03
N MET A 107 -3.91 -15.47 3.08
CA MET A 107 -4.91 -16.31 3.70
C MET A 107 -4.52 -16.51 5.16
N ILE A 108 -5.43 -16.19 6.06
CA ILE A 108 -5.27 -16.40 7.49
C ILE A 108 -6.13 -17.60 7.87
N ALA A 109 -5.50 -18.60 8.48
CA ALA A 109 -6.11 -19.88 8.82
C ALA A 109 -5.76 -20.30 10.24
N ARG A 110 -6.33 -21.42 10.68
CA ARG A 110 -6.05 -22.04 11.99
C ARG A 110 -5.52 -23.43 11.81
N LYS A 111 -4.42 -23.76 12.53
CA LYS A 111 -3.83 -25.12 12.56
C LYS A 111 -4.84 -26.15 13.07
N SER A 112 -5.64 -25.77 14.07
CA SER A 112 -6.73 -26.59 14.61
C SER A 112 -7.81 -26.95 13.58
N ARG A 113 -7.85 -26.24 12.43
CA ARG A 113 -8.72 -26.55 11.28
C ARG A 113 -8.01 -27.39 10.21
N GLY A 114 -6.78 -27.87 10.50
CA GLY A 114 -5.99 -28.72 9.61
C GLY A 114 -5.39 -27.94 8.43
N ILE A 115 -5.09 -26.64 8.61
CA ILE A 115 -4.43 -25.81 7.60
C ILE A 115 -3.09 -25.33 8.16
N VAL A 116 -1.98 -25.73 7.50
CA VAL A 116 -0.62 -25.32 7.80
C VAL A 116 0.06 -24.74 6.57
N THR A 117 -0.30 -25.24 5.38
CA THR A 117 0.23 -24.81 4.09
C THR A 117 -0.89 -24.34 3.15
N MET A 118 -0.53 -23.73 2.03
CA MET A 118 -1.50 -23.31 1.02
C MET A 118 -2.28 -24.49 0.41
N ALA A 119 -1.63 -25.64 0.26
CA ALA A 119 -2.24 -26.86 -0.28
C ALA A 119 -3.36 -27.41 0.62
N ASP A 120 -3.29 -27.19 1.93
CA ASP A 120 -4.29 -27.65 2.88
C ASP A 120 -5.65 -26.92 2.75
N ILE A 121 -5.70 -25.85 1.97
CA ILE A 121 -6.93 -25.11 1.66
C ILE A 121 -7.86 -25.94 0.78
N GLN A 122 -7.36 -26.91 0.02
CA GLN A 122 -8.20 -27.80 -0.78
C GLN A 122 -9.17 -28.59 0.12
N GLY A 123 -10.45 -28.58 -0.22
CA GLY A 123 -11.51 -29.22 0.57
C GLY A 123 -12.02 -28.38 1.74
N LYS A 124 -11.54 -27.17 1.92
CA LYS A 124 -11.92 -26.27 3.01
C LYS A 124 -12.92 -25.21 2.59
N THR A 125 -13.53 -24.55 3.59
CA THR A 125 -14.36 -23.37 3.41
C THR A 125 -13.52 -22.12 3.67
N VAL A 126 -13.39 -21.28 2.65
CA VAL A 126 -12.60 -20.04 2.69
C VAL A 126 -13.51 -18.82 2.60
N GLY A 127 -13.46 -17.97 3.62
CA GLY A 127 -14.15 -16.68 3.63
C GLY A 127 -13.34 -15.63 2.86
N LEU A 128 -13.85 -15.18 1.72
CA LEU A 128 -13.26 -14.12 0.91
C LEU A 128 -14.15 -12.87 0.98
N VAL A 129 -13.52 -11.73 1.21
CA VAL A 129 -14.25 -10.45 1.24
C VAL A 129 -14.61 -10.05 -0.19
N GLU A 130 -15.89 -9.80 -0.45
CA GLU A 130 -16.35 -9.39 -1.76
C GLU A 130 -15.73 -8.05 -2.17
N GLY A 131 -15.19 -8.00 -3.39
CA GLY A 131 -14.45 -6.82 -3.90
C GLY A 131 -13.01 -6.69 -3.42
N ASP A 132 -12.55 -7.54 -2.49
CA ASP A 132 -11.16 -7.61 -2.02
C ASP A 132 -10.26 -8.14 -3.14
N LEU A 133 -9.08 -7.54 -3.29
CA LEU A 133 -8.10 -7.95 -4.29
C LEU A 133 -7.49 -9.31 -4.01
N ALA A 134 -7.43 -9.75 -2.74
CA ALA A 134 -7.04 -11.12 -2.40
C ALA A 134 -8.03 -12.15 -2.99
N MET A 135 -9.34 -11.84 -2.97
CA MET A 135 -10.35 -12.66 -3.65
C MET A 135 -10.13 -12.70 -5.18
N ARG A 136 -9.79 -11.54 -5.76
CA ARG A 136 -9.53 -11.40 -7.19
C ARG A 136 -8.29 -12.16 -7.66
N LEU A 137 -7.29 -12.31 -6.79
CA LEU A 137 -6.05 -13.05 -7.08
C LEU A 137 -6.15 -14.54 -6.75
N TRP A 138 -7.20 -14.97 -6.06
CA TRP A 138 -7.37 -16.37 -5.68
C TRP A 138 -7.28 -17.35 -6.85
N PRO A 139 -7.92 -17.13 -8.02
CA PRO A 139 -7.81 -18.03 -9.17
C PRO A 139 -6.34 -18.25 -9.60
N ALA A 140 -5.55 -17.18 -9.71
CA ALA A 140 -4.15 -17.26 -10.05
C ALA A 140 -3.33 -18.03 -9.01
N VAL A 141 -3.51 -17.71 -7.73
CA VAL A 141 -2.79 -18.37 -6.62
C VAL A 141 -3.16 -19.84 -6.51
N ALA A 142 -4.44 -20.19 -6.64
CA ALA A 142 -4.89 -21.58 -6.62
C ALA A 142 -4.24 -22.38 -7.77
N LYS A 143 -4.24 -21.84 -8.98
CA LYS A 143 -3.62 -22.43 -10.16
C LYS A 143 -2.11 -22.66 -9.97
N LEU A 144 -1.39 -21.64 -9.47
CA LEU A 144 0.06 -21.72 -9.23
C LEU A 144 0.43 -22.78 -8.19
N ASN A 145 -0.46 -23.08 -7.25
CA ASN A 145 -0.23 -24.03 -6.16
C ASN A 145 -0.93 -25.39 -6.38
N GLY A 146 -1.46 -25.65 -7.58
CA GLY A 146 -2.11 -26.89 -7.93
C GLY A 146 -3.38 -27.19 -7.16
N ILE A 147 -4.02 -26.15 -6.59
CA ILE A 147 -5.27 -26.26 -5.85
C ILE A 147 -6.44 -26.30 -6.83
N LYS A 148 -7.26 -27.31 -6.73
CA LYS A 148 -8.50 -27.43 -7.51
C LYS A 148 -9.55 -26.50 -6.92
N SER A 149 -9.81 -25.37 -7.60
CA SER A 149 -10.74 -24.34 -7.12
C SER A 149 -12.17 -24.86 -6.91
N ASP A 150 -12.61 -25.87 -7.69
CA ASP A 150 -13.89 -26.56 -7.52
C ASP A 150 -13.99 -27.39 -6.23
N LYS A 151 -12.85 -27.67 -5.59
CA LYS A 151 -12.76 -28.35 -4.28
C LYS A 151 -12.66 -27.39 -3.10
N VAL A 152 -12.67 -26.08 -3.33
CA VAL A 152 -12.65 -25.06 -2.27
C VAL A 152 -14.02 -24.38 -2.23
N LYS A 153 -14.68 -24.45 -1.06
CA LYS A 153 -15.92 -23.72 -0.87
C LYS A 153 -15.63 -22.27 -0.56
N ILE A 154 -16.04 -21.36 -1.43
CA ILE A 154 -15.90 -19.93 -1.20
C ILE A 154 -17.15 -19.38 -0.52
N GLU A 155 -16.95 -18.75 0.63
CA GLU A 155 -17.96 -17.99 1.35
C GLU A 155 -17.67 -16.49 1.16
N LYS A 156 -18.60 -15.76 0.54
CA LYS A 156 -18.46 -14.30 0.35
C LYS A 156 -18.83 -13.58 1.64
N LEU A 157 -17.89 -12.83 2.18
CA LEU A 157 -18.02 -12.15 3.46
C LEU A 157 -17.95 -10.62 3.31
N SER A 158 -18.54 -9.91 4.26
CA SER A 158 -18.21 -8.50 4.47
C SER A 158 -16.96 -8.36 5.36
N PRO A 159 -16.21 -7.24 5.28
CA PRO A 159 -15.04 -7.01 6.13
C PRO A 159 -15.32 -7.16 7.63
N ALA A 160 -16.51 -6.77 8.08
CA ALA A 160 -16.88 -6.76 9.50
C ALA A 160 -17.04 -8.16 10.12
N VAL A 161 -17.44 -9.17 9.31
CA VAL A 161 -17.70 -10.54 9.82
C VAL A 161 -16.56 -11.51 9.57
N ARG A 162 -15.55 -11.13 8.80
CA ARG A 162 -14.43 -11.97 8.37
C ARG A 162 -13.71 -12.63 9.55
N GLU A 163 -13.10 -11.84 10.42
CA GLU A 163 -12.39 -12.34 11.60
C GLU A 163 -13.34 -13.04 12.62
N PRO A 164 -14.54 -12.52 12.92
CA PRO A 164 -15.53 -13.25 13.72
C PRO A 164 -15.84 -14.65 13.22
N MET A 165 -16.07 -14.84 11.92
CA MET A 165 -16.41 -16.16 11.36
C MET A 165 -15.26 -17.15 11.45
N LEU A 166 -14.02 -16.72 11.22
CA LEU A 166 -12.85 -17.57 11.42
C LEU A 166 -12.63 -17.90 12.90
N SER A 167 -12.78 -16.91 13.79
CA SER A 167 -12.67 -17.13 15.23
C SER A 167 -13.69 -18.14 15.74
N ALA A 168 -14.95 -18.06 15.27
CA ALA A 168 -16.03 -18.98 15.62
C ALA A 168 -15.93 -20.35 14.91
N GLY A 169 -14.98 -20.54 13.97
CA GLY A 169 -14.84 -21.77 13.19
C GLY A 169 -15.93 -22.01 12.15
N GLN A 170 -16.64 -20.96 11.73
CA GLN A 170 -17.65 -21.02 10.68
C GLN A 170 -17.03 -21.11 9.28
N VAL A 171 -15.80 -20.62 9.14
CA VAL A 171 -14.92 -20.82 7.98
C VAL A 171 -13.57 -21.34 8.44
N ASP A 172 -12.82 -21.99 7.56
CA ASP A 172 -11.52 -22.61 7.88
C ASP A 172 -10.35 -21.66 7.66
N ALA A 173 -10.50 -20.73 6.70
CA ALA A 173 -9.55 -19.66 6.40
C ALA A 173 -10.30 -18.40 5.94
N VAL A 174 -9.63 -17.25 6.00
CA VAL A 174 -10.14 -15.98 5.46
C VAL A 174 -9.07 -15.23 4.72
N SER A 175 -9.45 -14.42 3.71
CA SER A 175 -8.55 -13.43 3.12
C SER A 175 -8.29 -12.27 4.08
N GLY A 176 -7.13 -11.62 3.95
CA GLY A 176 -6.83 -10.44 4.75
C GLY A 176 -5.45 -9.88 4.45
N PHE A 177 -5.04 -8.89 5.25
CA PHE A 177 -3.68 -8.36 5.21
C PHE A 177 -2.81 -9.07 6.25
N SER A 178 -1.59 -9.47 5.85
CA SER A 178 -0.65 -10.23 6.68
C SER A 178 -0.35 -9.54 8.03
N PHE A 179 -0.21 -8.22 8.00
CA PHE A 179 0.11 -7.42 9.18
C PHE A 179 -1.12 -7.00 10.03
N LEU A 180 -2.34 -7.36 9.62
CA LEU A 180 -3.56 -6.87 10.28
C LEU A 180 -4.43 -8.01 10.83
N SER A 181 -4.84 -8.96 9.97
CA SER A 181 -5.90 -9.90 10.31
C SER A 181 -5.49 -10.90 11.40
N ALA A 182 -4.25 -11.37 11.42
CA ALA A 182 -3.76 -12.27 12.47
C ALA A 182 -3.74 -11.57 13.85
N ILE A 183 -3.37 -10.30 13.90
CA ILE A 183 -3.37 -9.48 15.11
C ILE A 183 -4.81 -9.28 15.61
N ASN A 184 -5.73 -8.95 14.71
CA ASN A 184 -7.14 -8.80 15.05
C ASN A 184 -7.75 -10.10 15.61
N LEU A 185 -7.38 -11.26 15.06
CA LEU A 185 -7.83 -12.57 15.54
C LEU A 185 -7.30 -12.90 16.93
N ARG A 186 -6.05 -12.58 17.23
CA ARG A 186 -5.50 -12.73 18.59
C ARG A 186 -6.26 -11.87 19.62
N ASN A 187 -6.60 -10.63 19.24
CA ASN A 187 -7.43 -9.77 20.08
C ASN A 187 -8.84 -10.32 20.33
N ARG A 188 -9.30 -11.25 19.48
CA ARG A 188 -10.56 -11.98 19.65
C ARG A 188 -10.37 -13.31 20.40
N GLY A 189 -9.19 -13.55 20.97
CA GLY A 189 -8.87 -14.72 21.78
C GLY A 189 -8.45 -15.96 20.98
N VAL A 190 -8.18 -15.84 19.69
CA VAL A 190 -7.58 -16.96 18.93
C VAL A 190 -6.10 -17.08 19.33
N PRO A 191 -5.64 -18.27 19.82
CA PRO A 191 -4.26 -18.45 20.25
C PRO A 191 -3.28 -18.18 19.10
N ALA A 192 -2.19 -17.46 19.39
CA ALA A 192 -1.18 -17.10 18.37
C ALA A 192 -0.55 -18.33 17.71
N ASN A 193 -0.33 -19.41 18.47
CA ASN A 193 0.24 -20.67 17.97
C ASN A 193 -0.74 -21.50 17.11
N ASP A 194 -2.04 -21.17 17.12
CA ASP A 194 -3.06 -21.76 16.26
C ASP A 194 -3.20 -21.03 14.92
N LEU A 195 -2.73 -19.78 14.85
CA LEU A 195 -2.83 -18.98 13.63
C LEU A 195 -1.74 -19.35 12.61
N VAL A 196 -2.14 -19.33 11.35
CA VAL A 196 -1.26 -19.47 10.18
C VAL A 196 -1.53 -18.29 9.25
N VAL A 197 -0.47 -17.61 8.81
CA VAL A 197 -0.52 -16.52 7.83
C VAL A 197 0.17 -16.99 6.55
N LEU A 198 -0.62 -17.28 5.53
CA LEU A 198 -0.14 -17.71 4.21
C LEU A 198 -0.14 -16.49 3.28
N ARG A 199 1.00 -15.79 3.21
CA ARG A 199 1.12 -14.60 2.36
C ARG A 199 1.12 -15.03 0.88
N LEU A 200 0.26 -14.45 0.06
CA LEU A 200 0.13 -14.83 -1.35
C LEU A 200 1.44 -14.65 -2.11
N ALA A 201 2.27 -13.68 -1.73
CA ALA A 201 3.58 -13.45 -2.31
C ALA A 201 4.57 -14.61 -2.09
N ASP A 202 4.42 -15.41 -1.02
CA ASP A 202 5.24 -16.59 -0.77
C ASP A 202 4.76 -17.81 -1.58
N PHE A 203 3.60 -17.69 -2.21
CA PHE A 203 2.95 -18.73 -3.02
C PHE A 203 2.81 -18.31 -4.51
N GLY A 204 3.72 -17.48 -4.99
CA GLY A 204 3.86 -17.13 -6.40
C GLY A 204 3.07 -15.91 -6.86
N SER A 205 2.44 -15.14 -5.95
CA SER A 205 1.86 -13.86 -6.35
C SER A 205 2.95 -12.82 -6.60
N GLU A 206 2.98 -12.29 -7.84
CA GLU A 206 3.96 -11.31 -8.31
C GLU A 206 3.46 -9.85 -8.21
N VAL A 207 2.20 -9.65 -7.79
CA VAL A 207 1.62 -8.31 -7.77
C VAL A 207 2.31 -7.41 -6.73
N TYR A 208 2.48 -6.15 -7.10
CA TYR A 208 2.84 -5.10 -6.17
C TYR A 208 1.64 -4.73 -5.29
N GLY A 209 1.90 -4.11 -4.15
CA GLY A 209 0.85 -3.69 -3.23
C GLY A 209 0.46 -2.22 -3.41
N HIS A 210 0.45 -1.48 -2.30
CA HIS A 210 0.05 -0.07 -2.31
C HIS A 210 1.12 0.82 -2.92
N ALA A 211 0.67 1.81 -3.66
CA ALA A 211 1.49 2.84 -4.29
C ALA A 211 0.96 4.23 -3.96
N LEU A 212 1.83 5.21 -4.02
CA LEU A 212 1.43 6.62 -4.05
C LEU A 212 0.97 6.92 -5.47
N ILE A 213 -0.29 7.30 -5.59
CA ILE A 213 -0.95 7.71 -6.84
C ILE A 213 -1.16 9.22 -6.83
N VAL A 214 -1.12 9.85 -7.99
CA VAL A 214 -1.18 11.31 -8.11
C VAL A 214 -2.27 11.76 -9.09
N ASN A 215 -2.93 12.87 -8.75
CA ASN A 215 -3.82 13.55 -9.68
C ASN A 215 -3.02 14.09 -10.87
N PRO A 216 -3.42 13.81 -12.13
CA PRO A 216 -2.63 14.18 -13.31
C PRO A 216 -2.48 15.70 -13.48
N THR A 217 -3.51 16.49 -13.14
CA THR A 217 -3.46 17.94 -13.20
C THR A 217 -2.50 18.51 -12.14
N PHE A 218 -2.55 17.96 -10.92
CA PHE A 218 -1.61 18.34 -9.86
C PHE A 218 -0.18 17.99 -10.22
N ALA A 219 0.06 16.78 -10.75
CA ALA A 219 1.39 16.34 -11.18
C ALA A 219 1.96 17.24 -12.29
N ALA A 220 1.14 17.65 -13.25
CA ALA A 220 1.56 18.55 -14.33
C ALA A 220 1.88 19.95 -13.83
N ASN A 221 1.09 20.49 -12.91
CA ASN A 221 1.23 21.86 -12.42
C ASN A 221 2.27 22.01 -11.29
N HIS A 222 2.51 20.93 -10.51
CA HIS A 222 3.39 20.94 -9.33
C HIS A 222 4.35 19.76 -9.31
N PRO A 223 5.12 19.47 -10.39
CA PRO A 223 5.97 18.28 -10.46
C PRO A 223 7.05 18.27 -9.35
N ASP A 224 7.58 19.41 -8.99
CA ASP A 224 8.59 19.51 -7.93
C ASP A 224 8.01 19.24 -6.54
N ALA A 225 6.75 19.60 -6.29
CA ALA A 225 6.06 19.27 -5.05
C ALA A 225 5.80 17.76 -4.92
N VAL A 226 5.47 17.08 -6.02
CA VAL A 226 5.35 15.61 -6.04
C VAL A 226 6.70 14.96 -5.70
N LYS A 227 7.81 15.40 -6.35
CA LYS A 227 9.17 14.90 -6.05
C LYS A 227 9.57 15.17 -4.59
N ALA A 228 9.24 16.36 -4.07
CA ALA A 228 9.46 16.74 -2.68
C ALA A 228 8.71 15.82 -1.70
N PHE A 229 7.44 15.51 -2.00
CA PHE A 229 6.63 14.57 -1.22
C PHE A 229 7.27 13.17 -1.18
N LEU A 230 7.77 12.67 -2.31
CA LEU A 230 8.44 11.37 -2.37
C LEU A 230 9.75 11.36 -1.57
N ARG A 231 10.56 12.42 -1.63
CA ARG A 231 11.79 12.52 -0.82
C ARG A 231 11.47 12.52 0.68
N ALA A 232 10.49 13.32 1.10
CA ALA A 232 10.05 13.35 2.51
C ALA A 232 9.49 12.00 2.97
N THR A 233 8.72 11.32 2.11
CA THR A 233 8.21 9.97 2.38
C THR A 233 9.35 8.97 2.57
N ILE A 234 10.36 8.95 1.70
CA ILE A 234 11.55 8.10 1.84
C ILE A 234 12.29 8.38 3.14
N ALA A 235 12.44 9.67 3.50
CA ALA A 235 13.04 10.05 4.78
C ALA A 235 12.21 9.55 5.97
N GLY A 236 10.88 9.61 5.89
CA GLY A 236 9.95 9.04 6.88
C GLY A 236 10.10 7.52 7.01
N VAL A 237 10.23 6.80 5.89
CA VAL A 237 10.53 5.35 5.89
C VAL A 237 11.85 5.08 6.61
N LYS A 238 12.93 5.78 6.26
CA LYS A 238 14.26 5.61 6.89
C LYS A 238 14.22 5.86 8.40
N LEU A 239 13.53 6.90 8.85
CA LEU A 239 13.36 7.17 10.29
C LEU A 239 12.56 6.07 10.98
N THR A 240 11.50 5.57 10.35
CA THR A 240 10.69 4.46 10.86
C THR A 240 11.51 3.19 11.01
N LEU A 241 12.32 2.85 10.00
CA LEU A 241 13.18 1.66 10.03
C LEU A 241 14.29 1.76 11.07
N LYS A 242 14.81 2.96 11.31
CA LYS A 242 15.84 3.20 12.32
C LYS A 242 15.36 2.89 13.75
N ASP A 243 14.12 3.22 14.07
CA ASP A 243 13.51 2.94 15.39
C ASP A 243 11.99 2.79 15.28
N PRO A 244 11.50 1.59 14.90
CA PRO A 244 10.06 1.35 14.79
C PRO A 244 9.32 1.55 16.12
N SER A 245 9.99 1.28 17.25
CA SER A 245 9.38 1.44 18.58
C SER A 245 9.08 2.89 18.89
N LYS A 246 10.02 3.80 18.56
CA LYS A 246 9.82 5.24 18.74
C LYS A 246 8.84 5.80 17.69
N ALA A 247 8.82 5.25 16.48
CA ALA A 247 7.91 5.68 15.44
C ALA A 247 6.42 5.51 15.83
N ILE A 248 6.11 4.47 16.61
CA ILE A 248 4.75 4.22 17.07
C ILE A 248 4.24 5.30 18.02
N ASP A 249 5.08 5.96 18.79
CA ASP A 249 4.64 7.02 19.70
C ASP A 249 4.00 8.21 18.96
N ASP A 250 4.54 8.56 17.79
CA ASP A 250 3.95 9.59 16.91
C ASP A 250 2.60 9.12 16.29
N VAL A 251 2.48 7.82 15.98
CA VAL A 251 1.22 7.25 15.46
C VAL A 251 0.13 7.26 16.53
N LEU A 252 0.45 6.80 17.74
CA LEU A 252 -0.50 6.77 18.86
C LEU A 252 -1.03 8.16 19.22
N ALA A 253 -0.24 9.21 19.03
CA ALA A 253 -0.69 10.59 19.20
C ALA A 253 -1.80 11.01 18.20
N LYS A 254 -2.09 10.18 17.20
CA LYS A 254 -3.16 10.38 16.20
C LYS A 254 -4.31 9.37 16.34
N MET A 255 -4.27 8.51 17.36
CA MET A 255 -5.23 7.43 17.57
C MET A 255 -5.78 7.48 18.98
N ASP A 256 -7.09 7.31 19.12
CA ASP A 256 -7.73 7.21 20.44
C ASP A 256 -7.78 5.75 20.90
N GLY A 257 -7.30 5.46 22.11
CA GLY A 257 -7.43 4.16 22.77
C GLY A 257 -6.67 3.00 22.11
N ALA A 258 -5.69 3.28 21.24
CA ALA A 258 -4.94 2.24 20.55
C ALA A 258 -3.91 1.55 21.48
N SER A 259 -3.73 0.24 21.33
CA SER A 259 -2.70 -0.52 22.03
C SER A 259 -1.34 -0.34 21.34
N ARG A 260 -0.37 0.21 22.09
CA ARG A 260 1.00 0.42 21.60
C ARG A 260 1.65 -0.86 21.05
N ASP A 261 1.51 -1.96 21.76
CA ASP A 261 2.14 -3.23 21.38
C ASP A 261 1.55 -3.77 20.09
N LEU A 262 0.24 -3.65 19.91
CA LEU A 262 -0.43 -4.09 18.69
C LEU A 262 -0.05 -3.22 17.48
N GLU A 263 0.01 -1.91 17.65
CA GLU A 263 0.40 -1.01 16.56
C GLU A 263 1.88 -1.19 16.19
N LEU A 264 2.75 -1.42 17.17
CA LEU A 264 4.15 -1.75 16.92
C LEU A 264 4.30 -3.08 16.18
N GLU A 265 3.51 -4.08 16.52
CA GLU A 265 3.50 -5.36 15.82
C GLU A 265 3.02 -5.22 14.38
N ARG A 266 1.94 -4.45 14.13
CA ARG A 266 1.46 -4.13 12.77
C ARG A 266 2.54 -3.46 11.94
N LEU A 267 3.22 -2.47 12.52
CA LEU A 267 4.32 -1.77 11.85
C LEU A 267 5.45 -2.74 11.48
N ARG A 268 5.91 -3.56 12.44
CA ARG A 268 7.00 -4.52 12.21
C ARG A 268 6.64 -5.55 11.14
N ALA A 269 5.41 -6.06 11.17
CA ALA A 269 4.92 -6.99 10.16
C ALA A 269 4.86 -6.34 8.78
N SER A 270 4.31 -5.12 8.66
CA SER A 270 4.25 -4.41 7.38
C SER A 270 5.65 -4.09 6.82
N ILE A 271 6.61 -3.74 7.67
CA ILE A 271 8.01 -3.55 7.28
C ILE A 271 8.60 -4.85 6.72
N ALA A 272 8.49 -5.94 7.46
CA ALA A 272 9.13 -7.21 7.12
C ALA A 272 8.47 -7.88 5.90
N ASP A 273 7.15 -7.82 5.82
CA ASP A 273 6.39 -8.54 4.80
C ASP A 273 6.29 -7.77 3.47
N ASN A 274 6.24 -6.42 3.53
CA ASN A 274 5.79 -5.64 2.38
C ASN A 274 6.79 -4.56 1.93
N ILE A 275 7.61 -3.99 2.85
CA ILE A 275 8.48 -2.85 2.54
C ILE A 275 9.93 -3.28 2.30
N VAL A 276 10.53 -4.01 3.24
CA VAL A 276 11.96 -4.36 3.19
C VAL A 276 12.15 -5.71 2.52
N THR A 277 11.84 -5.79 1.23
CA THR A 277 11.96 -6.99 0.41
C THR A 277 13.34 -7.10 -0.24
N ASP A 278 13.64 -8.23 -0.85
CA ASP A 278 14.91 -8.42 -1.57
C ASP A 278 14.98 -7.55 -2.82
N GLU A 279 13.86 -7.27 -3.50
CA GLU A 279 13.82 -6.32 -4.61
C GLU A 279 14.16 -4.91 -4.14
N VAL A 280 13.55 -4.46 -3.04
CA VAL A 280 13.83 -3.14 -2.45
C VAL A 280 15.27 -3.01 -1.97
N LYS A 281 15.87 -4.05 -1.40
CA LYS A 281 17.29 -4.05 -1.03
C LYS A 281 18.21 -3.88 -2.25
N ARG A 282 17.87 -4.53 -3.37
CA ARG A 282 18.65 -4.40 -4.62
C ARG A 282 18.46 -3.04 -5.29
N ASN A 283 17.21 -2.61 -5.47
CA ASN A 283 16.84 -1.52 -6.39
C ASN A 283 16.49 -0.20 -5.67
N GLY A 284 16.31 -0.23 -4.33
CA GLY A 284 15.73 0.86 -3.56
C GLY A 284 14.20 0.84 -3.62
N ILE A 285 13.57 1.49 -2.64
CA ILE A 285 12.10 1.55 -2.53
C ILE A 285 11.49 2.39 -3.64
N GLY A 286 10.28 2.07 -4.03
CA GLY A 286 9.40 2.93 -4.84
C GLY A 286 9.34 2.60 -6.33
N GLY A 287 10.24 1.77 -6.85
CA GLY A 287 10.27 1.39 -8.27
C GLY A 287 9.40 0.18 -8.62
N ILE A 288 9.35 -0.14 -9.89
CA ILE A 288 8.69 -1.34 -10.46
C ILE A 288 9.66 -2.01 -11.43
N GLU A 289 9.82 -3.33 -11.31
CA GLU A 289 10.51 -4.13 -12.32
C GLU A 289 9.54 -4.51 -13.44
N ALA A 290 9.84 -4.13 -14.68
CA ALA A 290 8.95 -4.33 -15.83
C ALA A 290 8.57 -5.81 -16.05
N LYS A 291 9.49 -6.75 -15.83
CA LYS A 291 9.22 -8.19 -15.96
C LYS A 291 8.22 -8.67 -14.92
N ARG A 292 8.37 -8.25 -13.66
CA ARG A 292 7.45 -8.58 -12.58
C ARG A 292 6.08 -7.95 -12.79
N PHE A 293 6.04 -6.70 -13.29
CA PHE A 293 4.77 -6.04 -13.64
C PHE A 293 4.02 -6.80 -14.73
N ALA A 294 4.70 -7.28 -15.77
CA ALA A 294 4.08 -8.10 -16.80
C ALA A 294 3.50 -9.41 -16.24
N ALA A 295 4.23 -10.11 -15.37
CA ALA A 295 3.73 -11.31 -14.69
C ALA A 295 2.53 -11.01 -13.77
N ALA A 296 2.54 -9.86 -13.09
CA ALA A 296 1.40 -9.40 -12.30
C ALA A 296 0.14 -9.18 -13.16
N LEU A 297 0.29 -8.59 -14.35
CA LEU A 297 -0.83 -8.44 -15.28
C LEU A 297 -1.38 -9.78 -15.76
N ASP A 298 -0.52 -10.80 -15.97
CA ASP A 298 -0.97 -12.16 -16.32
C ASP A 298 -1.81 -12.77 -15.18
N GLN A 299 -1.39 -12.59 -13.94
CA GLN A 299 -2.14 -13.06 -12.76
C GLN A 299 -3.46 -12.31 -12.57
N ILE A 300 -3.49 -11.01 -12.85
CA ILE A 300 -4.72 -10.23 -12.81
C ILE A 300 -5.70 -10.71 -13.90
N ALA A 301 -5.18 -11.10 -15.06
CA ALA A 301 -5.99 -11.59 -16.18
C ALA A 301 -6.70 -12.94 -15.90
N ASP A 302 -6.28 -13.71 -14.90
CA ASP A 302 -6.99 -14.94 -14.48
C ASP A 302 -8.40 -14.63 -13.87
N ASP A 303 -8.67 -13.37 -13.47
CA ASP A 303 -9.98 -12.93 -12.95
C ASP A 303 -10.54 -11.67 -13.65
N PHE A 304 -9.76 -11.05 -14.53
CA PHE A 304 -10.11 -9.77 -15.11
C PHE A 304 -9.81 -9.71 -16.60
N GLU A 305 -10.85 -9.59 -17.42
CA GLU A 305 -10.71 -9.38 -18.86
C GLU A 305 -10.41 -7.89 -19.12
N PHE A 306 -9.19 -7.60 -19.57
CA PHE A 306 -8.80 -6.25 -19.93
C PHE A 306 -9.47 -5.80 -21.22
N ARG A 307 -10.09 -4.63 -21.22
CA ARG A 307 -10.52 -3.93 -22.45
C ARG A 307 -9.27 -3.58 -23.29
N GLN A 308 -8.25 -3.06 -22.59
CA GLN A 308 -6.95 -2.79 -23.16
C GLN A 308 -5.88 -3.07 -22.10
N ARG A 309 -5.12 -4.16 -22.29
CA ARG A 309 -4.02 -4.50 -21.39
C ARG A 309 -3.04 -3.33 -21.29
N PRO A 310 -2.83 -2.75 -20.09
CA PRO A 310 -2.00 -1.56 -19.96
C PRO A 310 -0.51 -1.91 -20.08
N SER A 311 0.27 -0.96 -20.59
CA SER A 311 1.72 -0.96 -20.43
C SER A 311 2.10 -0.45 -19.03
N LEU A 312 3.36 -0.66 -18.63
CA LEU A 312 3.88 -0.09 -17.39
C LEU A 312 3.73 1.44 -17.37
N ALA A 313 4.02 2.12 -18.48
CA ALA A 313 3.94 3.57 -18.60
C ALA A 313 2.51 4.13 -18.50
N ASP A 314 1.48 3.31 -18.73
CA ASP A 314 0.10 3.72 -18.52
C ASP A 314 -0.28 3.80 -17.05
N ILE A 315 0.39 3.02 -16.20
CA ILE A 315 0.08 2.84 -14.78
C ILE A 315 1.08 3.56 -13.87
N PHE A 316 2.36 3.59 -14.24
CA PHE A 316 3.45 4.08 -13.40
C PHE A 316 4.29 5.13 -14.12
N ASP A 317 4.56 6.25 -13.43
CA ASP A 317 5.42 7.31 -13.92
C ASP A 317 6.71 7.37 -13.10
N GLU A 318 7.78 6.78 -13.63
CA GLU A 318 9.10 6.75 -12.98
C GLU A 318 9.83 8.11 -12.97
N GLY A 319 9.39 9.09 -13.78
CA GLY A 319 9.99 10.42 -13.88
C GLY A 319 9.94 11.24 -12.59
N PHE A 320 9.10 10.82 -11.63
CA PHE A 320 9.03 11.43 -10.30
C PHE A 320 9.97 10.77 -9.29
N LEU A 321 10.49 9.57 -9.56
CA LEU A 321 11.33 8.87 -8.61
C LEU A 321 12.67 9.58 -8.38
N PRO A 322 13.12 9.72 -7.13
CA PRO A 322 14.50 10.06 -6.84
C PRO A 322 15.47 9.02 -7.39
N ALA A 323 16.72 9.42 -7.64
CA ALA A 323 17.77 8.49 -8.06
C ALA A 323 17.86 7.26 -7.14
N ALA A 324 18.22 6.10 -7.70
CA ALA A 324 18.20 4.81 -6.99
C ALA A 324 19.00 4.84 -5.66
N GLY A 325 20.14 5.54 -5.61
CA GLY A 325 20.93 5.69 -4.39
C GLY A 325 20.17 6.41 -3.25
N ALA A 326 19.35 7.42 -3.58
CA ALA A 326 18.53 8.13 -2.60
C ALA A 326 17.38 7.28 -2.03
N ARG A 327 16.95 6.26 -2.79
CA ARG A 327 15.86 5.33 -2.44
C ARG A 327 16.31 4.10 -1.63
N LYS A 328 17.62 3.93 -1.38
CA LYS A 328 18.14 2.86 -0.49
C LYS A 328 17.67 3.09 0.94
N ILE A 329 17.14 2.04 1.57
CA ILE A 329 16.55 2.05 2.92
C ILE A 329 17.26 1.02 3.84
N ASN A 330 18.55 0.83 3.62
CA ASN A 330 19.40 -0.09 4.41
C ASN A 330 19.58 0.41 5.84
#